data_7e56c24c6a3b2bf9a8ef5255d58579a9
#
_entry.id   7e56c24c6a3b2bf9a8ef5255d58579a9
#
_cell.length_a   1.000
_cell.length_b   1.000
_cell.length_c   1.000
_cell.angle_alpha   90.00
_cell.angle_beta   90.00
_cell.angle_gamma   90.00
#
_symmetry.space_group_name_H-M   'P 1'
#
loop_
_entity.id
_entity.type
_entity.pdbx_description
1 polymer ?
#
loop_
_entity_poly.entity_id
_entity_poly.type
_entity_poly.pdbx_seq_one_letter_code
_entity_poly.pdbx_strand_id
1 'polypeptide(L)'
;MKLSDLCEIKTNFPEADFWLVRKGSEDSVGYPVKDFNPEHIGIKVTATDVLVPEYLYYVMLNIFNQGVFKNNSYGTLNLKNIRVEDVRRIRLR
;
A
#
# COMPACT_ATOMS: atom_id res chain seq x y z
N MET A 1 3.03 -15.35 -4.81
CA MET A 1 2.46 -15.12 -3.48
C MET A 1 1.84 -13.75 -3.42
N LYS A 2 0.62 -13.63 -2.95
CA LYS A 2 -0.04 -12.34 -2.81
C LYS A 2 0.45 -11.64 -1.56
N LEU A 3 0.41 -10.30 -1.57
CA LEU A 3 0.79 -9.51 -0.40
C LEU A 3 -0.06 -9.89 0.83
N SER A 4 -1.35 -10.17 0.62
CA SER A 4 -2.25 -10.60 1.71
C SER A 4 -1.86 -11.93 2.36
N ASP A 5 -1.04 -12.74 1.70
CA ASP A 5 -0.57 -14.00 2.28
C ASP A 5 0.48 -13.75 3.37
N LEU A 6 1.15 -12.60 3.33
CA LEU A 6 2.26 -12.27 4.23
C LEU A 6 1.97 -11.09 5.14
N CYS A 7 0.85 -10.40 4.95
CA CYS A 7 0.55 -9.15 5.65
C CYS A 7 -0.93 -9.04 5.99
N GLU A 8 -1.20 -8.30 7.06
CA GLU A 8 -2.55 -7.80 7.33
C GLU A 8 -2.67 -6.42 6.69
N ILE A 9 -3.74 -6.17 5.95
CA ILE A 9 -3.92 -4.96 5.13
C ILE A 9 -5.34 -4.44 5.34
N LYS A 10 -5.46 -3.23 5.87
CA LYS A 10 -6.78 -2.60 6.12
C LYS A 10 -6.62 -1.10 6.38
N THR A 11 -7.73 -0.37 6.32
CA THR A 11 -7.77 1.03 6.73
C THR A 11 -7.94 1.13 8.24
N ASN A 12 -7.77 2.33 8.79
CA ASN A 12 -7.89 2.59 10.22
C ASN A 12 -7.02 1.63 11.05
N PHE A 13 -5.75 1.55 10.70
CA PHE A 13 -4.84 0.53 11.22
C PHE A 13 -3.61 1.17 11.90
N PRO A 14 -3.76 1.65 13.16
CA PRO A 14 -2.65 2.32 13.84
C PRO A 14 -1.44 1.42 14.12
N GLU A 15 -1.63 0.10 14.20
CA GLU A 15 -0.56 -0.86 14.46
C GLU A 15 0.24 -1.27 13.22
N ALA A 16 -0.09 -0.73 12.04
CA ALA A 16 0.60 -1.07 10.81
C ALA A 16 2.07 -0.66 10.85
N ASP A 17 2.88 -1.32 10.04
CA ASP A 17 4.30 -0.99 9.89
C ASP A 17 4.49 0.27 9.05
N PHE A 18 3.61 0.47 8.07
CA PHE A 18 3.55 1.69 7.26
C PHE A 18 2.18 1.73 6.55
N TRP A 19 1.93 2.85 5.86
CA TRP A 19 0.62 3.08 5.22
C TRP A 19 0.82 3.54 3.78
N LEU A 20 -0.18 3.26 2.93
CA LEU A 20 -0.22 3.76 1.55
C LEU A 20 -1.29 4.85 1.47
N VAL A 21 -0.99 5.94 0.78
CA VAL A 21 -1.97 7.01 0.52
C VAL A 21 -3.10 6.42 -0.31
N ARG A 22 -4.33 6.45 0.23
CA ARG A 22 -5.48 5.83 -0.42
C ARG A 22 -6.20 6.75 -1.38
N LYS A 23 -6.25 8.04 -1.06
CA LYS A 23 -6.98 9.05 -1.85
C LYS A 23 -6.10 10.25 -2.10
N GLY A 24 -6.26 10.85 -3.27
CA GLY A 24 -5.54 12.06 -3.64
C GLY A 24 -5.36 12.18 -5.14
N SER A 25 -4.35 12.91 -5.57
CA SER A 25 -4.01 13.03 -6.98
C SER A 25 -3.44 11.72 -7.51
N GLU A 26 -3.43 11.57 -8.84
CA GLU A 26 -2.85 10.37 -9.45
C GLU A 26 -1.35 10.23 -9.13
N ASP A 27 -0.67 11.33 -8.80
CA ASP A 27 0.74 11.32 -8.46
C ASP A 27 1.01 10.99 -6.99
N SER A 28 -0.02 10.89 -6.15
CA SER A 28 0.14 10.62 -4.73
C SER A 28 -0.43 9.28 -4.27
N VAL A 29 -1.44 8.74 -4.96
CA VAL A 29 -2.07 7.47 -4.53
C VAL A 29 -1.06 6.33 -4.56
N GLY A 30 -1.03 5.57 -3.47
CA GLY A 30 -0.13 4.44 -3.31
C GLY A 30 1.24 4.80 -2.72
N TYR A 31 1.51 6.09 -2.50
CA TYR A 31 2.79 6.48 -1.92
C TYR A 31 2.92 5.96 -0.48
N PRO A 32 4.00 5.25 -0.15
CA PRO A 32 4.16 4.73 1.21
C PRO A 32 4.61 5.82 2.18
N VAL A 33 3.96 5.87 3.34
CA VAL A 33 4.27 6.82 4.41
C VAL A 33 4.39 6.08 5.74
N LYS A 34 5.12 6.67 6.69
CA LYS A 34 5.36 6.04 7.99
C LYS A 34 4.52 6.62 9.12
N ASP A 35 3.66 7.59 8.83
CA ASP A 35 2.77 8.19 9.82
C ASP A 35 1.36 7.67 9.68
N PHE A 36 0.75 7.33 10.81
CA PHE A 36 -0.63 6.82 10.83
C PHE A 36 -1.61 7.86 10.32
N ASN A 37 -2.53 7.40 9.47
CA ASN A 37 -3.71 8.15 9.06
C ASN A 37 -4.84 7.12 8.87
N PRO A 38 -6.00 7.29 9.52
CA PRO A 38 -7.09 6.31 9.43
C PRO A 38 -7.64 6.14 8.03
N GLU A 39 -7.44 7.13 7.15
CA GLU A 39 -7.89 7.06 5.75
C GLU A 39 -6.95 6.25 4.87
N HIS A 40 -5.70 6.09 5.27
CA HIS A 40 -4.71 5.37 4.48
C HIS A 40 -4.82 3.86 4.68
N ILE A 41 -4.27 3.11 3.73
CA ILE A 41 -4.25 1.64 3.80
C ILE A 41 -3.02 1.23 4.57
N GLY A 42 -3.21 0.69 5.78
CA GLY A 42 -2.11 0.20 6.62
C GLY A 42 -1.70 -1.21 6.21
N ILE A 43 -0.40 -1.45 6.25
CA ILE A 43 0.19 -2.76 5.95
C ILE A 43 1.04 -3.19 7.13
N LYS A 44 0.73 -4.36 7.69
CA LYS A 44 1.52 -4.95 8.76
C LYS A 44 2.01 -6.32 8.33
N VAL A 45 3.32 -6.51 8.30
CA VAL A 45 3.89 -7.81 7.98
C VAL A 45 3.61 -8.79 9.13
N THR A 46 2.95 -9.91 8.80
CA THR A 46 2.66 -10.96 9.77
C THR A 46 3.65 -12.11 9.65
N ALA A 47 4.14 -12.37 8.43
CA ALA A 47 5.13 -13.41 8.16
C ALA A 47 6.55 -12.86 8.29
N THR A 48 6.93 -12.43 9.51
CA THR A 48 8.20 -11.74 9.76
C THR A 48 9.43 -12.63 9.60
N ASP A 49 9.24 -13.94 9.57
CA ASP A 49 10.29 -14.91 9.26
C ASP A 49 10.59 -14.98 7.76
N VAL A 50 9.69 -14.47 6.93
CA VAL A 50 9.81 -14.50 5.46
C VAL A 50 10.08 -13.11 4.91
N LEU A 51 9.48 -12.07 5.51
CA LEU A 51 9.47 -10.73 4.97
C LEU A 51 9.76 -9.70 6.05
N VAL A 52 10.75 -8.85 5.81
CA VAL A 52 11.11 -7.75 6.72
C VAL A 52 10.29 -6.51 6.37
N PRO A 53 9.62 -5.87 7.35
CA PRO A 53 8.78 -4.70 7.08
C PRO A 53 9.52 -3.56 6.36
N GLU A 54 10.76 -3.28 6.75
CA GLU A 54 11.57 -2.22 6.13
C GLU A 54 11.83 -2.52 4.65
N TYR A 55 12.11 -3.77 4.33
CA TYR A 55 12.30 -4.19 2.94
C TYR A 55 11.01 -4.00 2.14
N LEU A 56 9.87 -4.41 2.71
CA LEU A 56 8.59 -4.27 2.04
C LEU A 56 8.25 -2.80 1.76
N TYR A 57 8.60 -1.90 2.69
CA TYR A 57 8.41 -0.47 2.47
C TYR A 57 9.07 -0.02 1.17
N TYR A 58 10.31 -0.41 0.94
CA TYR A 58 11.03 -0.05 -0.28
C TYR A 58 10.50 -0.77 -1.52
N VAL A 59 10.02 -2.00 -1.38
CA VAL A 59 9.35 -2.71 -2.48
C VAL A 59 8.10 -1.93 -2.91
N MET A 60 7.29 -1.48 -1.94
CA MET A 60 6.09 -0.71 -2.24
C MET A 60 6.42 0.65 -2.86
N LEU A 61 7.49 1.29 -2.40
CA LEU A 61 7.96 2.54 -2.99
C LEU A 61 8.36 2.33 -4.45
N ASN A 62 9.04 1.23 -4.75
CA ASN A 62 9.42 0.88 -6.12
C ASN A 62 8.18 0.63 -7.00
N ILE A 63 7.19 -0.08 -6.48
CA ILE A 63 5.92 -0.31 -7.17
C ILE A 63 5.24 1.02 -7.48
N PHE A 64 5.23 1.93 -6.51
CA PHE A 64 4.70 3.28 -6.71
C PHE A 64 5.44 4.01 -7.84
N ASN A 65 6.77 3.96 -7.81
CA ASN A 65 7.61 4.65 -8.80
C ASN A 65 7.45 4.08 -10.20
N GLN A 66 7.06 2.82 -10.33
CA GLN A 66 6.77 2.19 -11.61
C GLN A 66 5.40 2.57 -12.18
N GLY A 67 4.60 3.34 -11.44
CA GLY A 67 3.30 3.80 -11.89
C GLY A 67 2.18 2.79 -11.75
N VAL A 68 2.37 1.71 -11.00
CA VAL A 68 1.35 0.66 -10.84
C VAL A 68 0.07 1.24 -10.24
N PHE A 69 0.18 2.02 -9.17
CA PHE A 69 -1.00 2.62 -8.54
C PHE A 69 -1.60 3.73 -9.40
N LYS A 70 -0.76 4.56 -10.01
CA LYS A 70 -1.22 5.63 -10.91
C LYS A 70 -2.06 5.07 -12.05
N ASN A 71 -1.62 3.96 -12.64
CA ASN A 71 -2.28 3.36 -13.81
C ASN A 71 -3.52 2.54 -13.43
N ASN A 72 -3.64 2.12 -12.18
CA ASN A 72 -4.72 1.23 -11.74
C ASN A 72 -5.63 1.86 -10.69
N SER A 73 -5.55 3.17 -10.49
CA SER A 73 -6.42 3.88 -9.56
C SER A 73 -7.75 4.27 -10.21
N TYR A 74 -8.73 4.61 -9.37
CA TYR A 74 -10.09 4.95 -9.78
C TYR A 74 -10.34 6.43 -9.56
N GLY A 75 -11.17 7.04 -10.40
CA GLY A 75 -11.57 8.43 -10.25
C GLY A 75 -10.92 9.36 -11.25
N THR A 76 -11.06 10.67 -11.02
CA THR A 76 -10.51 11.72 -11.88
C THR A 76 -9.05 12.03 -11.48
N LEU A 77 -8.35 12.82 -12.29
CA LEU A 77 -6.92 13.14 -12.08
C LEU A 77 -6.60 13.62 -10.67
N ASN A 78 -7.47 14.45 -10.08
CA ASN A 78 -7.21 15.04 -8.77
C ASN A 78 -7.93 14.35 -7.63
N LEU A 79 -8.79 13.38 -7.94
CA LEU A 79 -9.60 12.64 -6.96
C LEU A 79 -9.51 11.15 -7.24
N LYS A 80 -8.27 10.65 -7.25
CA LYS A 80 -7.99 9.24 -7.41
C LYS A 80 -8.10 8.51 -6.09
N ASN A 81 -8.39 7.20 -6.17
CA ASN A 81 -8.32 6.34 -5.00
C ASN A 81 -7.86 4.94 -5.41
N ILE A 82 -7.29 4.22 -4.45
CA ILE A 82 -6.97 2.81 -4.60
C ILE A 82 -7.76 2.04 -3.54
N ARG A 83 -8.02 0.77 -3.80
CA ARG A 83 -8.81 -0.07 -2.90
C ARG A 83 -7.91 -0.98 -2.09
N VAL A 84 -8.35 -1.29 -0.87
CA VAL A 84 -7.66 -2.26 -0.01
C VAL A 84 -7.46 -3.59 -0.76
N GLU A 85 -8.49 -4.03 -1.48
CA GLU A 85 -8.44 -5.30 -2.21
C GLU A 85 -7.36 -5.30 -3.30
N ASP A 86 -7.16 -4.17 -3.97
CA ASP A 86 -6.13 -4.04 -5.00
C ASP A 86 -4.73 -4.22 -4.40
N VAL A 87 -4.51 -3.69 -3.21
CA VAL A 87 -3.24 -3.84 -2.48
C VAL A 87 -3.05 -5.29 -2.05
N ARG A 88 -4.10 -5.92 -1.54
CA ARG A 88 -4.05 -7.32 -1.09
C ARG A 88 -3.66 -8.28 -2.22
N ARG A 89 -4.02 -7.95 -3.45
CA ARG A 89 -3.77 -8.79 -4.62
C ARG A 89 -2.41 -8.61 -5.24
N ILE A 90 -1.63 -7.62 -4.80
CA ILE A 90 -0.28 -7.41 -5.33
C ILE A 90 0.54 -8.68 -5.12
N ARG A 91 1.22 -9.12 -6.17
CA ARG A 91 2.04 -10.32 -6.10
C ARG A 91 3.49 -9.96 -5.85
N LEU A 92 4.09 -10.68 -4.92
CA LEU A 92 5.52 -10.60 -4.62
C LEU A 92 6.21 -11.82 -5.23
N ARG A 93 7.45 -11.61 -5.67
CA ARG A 93 8.27 -12.69 -6.22
C ARG A 93 9.19 -13.27 -5.18
#